data_caf03c4eebc9733d0c6914afc0b31588
#
_entry.id   caf03c4eebc9733d0c6914afc0b31588
#
_cell.length_a   1.000
_cell.length_b   1.000
_cell.length_c   1.000
_cell.angle_alpha   90.00
_cell.angle_beta   90.00
_cell.angle_gamma   90.00
#
_symmetry.space_group_name_H-M   'P 1'
#
loop_
_entity.id
_entity.type
_entity.pdbx_description
1 polymer ?
#
loop_
_entity_poly.entity_id
_entity_poly.type
_entity_poly.pdbx_seq_one_letter_code
_entity_poly.pdbx_strand_id
1 'polypeptide(L)'
;RKGLEGDNIEWNCFDLTDITLLNEWLEEIKPDVIIHCAAIVNVDACEDGVEMATRLHVETTKIMTNYLDANNGKLIYISTDSVFDGKKQDPYSEGDIPNPLNAYAKTKVAGEKVTLSIKNGLALRVNIIGWTQEGRTSFAEWMLKSLIDSTPLNLFHDVYFSPLTVEE
;
A
#
# COMPACT_ATOMS: atom_id res chain seq x y z
N ARG A 1 -9.97 -8.07 -12.95
CA ARG A 1 -9.63 -6.72 -13.42
C ARG A 1 -9.08 -6.81 -14.85
N LYS A 2 -9.44 -5.85 -15.74
CA LYS A 2 -8.70 -5.70 -16.99
C LYS A 2 -7.27 -5.31 -16.66
N GLY A 3 -6.31 -6.04 -17.18
CA GLY A 3 -4.90 -5.75 -17.02
C GLY A 3 -4.45 -4.60 -17.93
N LEU A 4 -3.26 -4.08 -17.63
CA LEU A 4 -2.58 -3.18 -18.57
C LEU A 4 -2.22 -3.99 -19.82
N GLU A 5 -2.42 -3.44 -21.00
CA GLU A 5 -2.04 -4.06 -22.26
C GLU A 5 -0.67 -3.53 -22.69
N GLY A 6 0.24 -4.42 -23.06
CA GLY A 6 1.57 -4.07 -23.57
C GLY A 6 2.34 -5.33 -23.97
N ASP A 7 3.20 -5.22 -24.95
CA ASP A 7 3.91 -6.36 -25.56
C ASP A 7 4.82 -7.16 -24.60
N ASN A 8 5.11 -6.61 -23.40
CA ASN A 8 5.98 -7.22 -22.39
C ASN A 8 5.29 -7.35 -21.03
N ILE A 9 3.94 -7.42 -20.98
CA ILE A 9 3.18 -7.55 -19.74
C ILE A 9 2.55 -8.93 -19.68
N GLU A 10 2.88 -9.68 -18.64
CA GLU A 10 2.26 -10.94 -18.30
C GLU A 10 1.35 -10.78 -17.09
N TRP A 11 0.14 -11.36 -17.13
CA TRP A 11 -0.83 -11.29 -16.08
C TRP A 11 -0.97 -12.62 -15.37
N ASN A 12 -0.70 -12.61 -14.06
CA ASN A 12 -0.98 -13.71 -13.16
C ASN A 12 -2.03 -13.28 -12.14
N CYS A 13 -3.02 -14.13 -11.86
CA CYS A 13 -4.10 -13.85 -10.93
C CYS A 13 -4.23 -14.96 -9.90
N PHE A 14 -3.82 -14.67 -8.66
CA PHE A 14 -3.97 -15.56 -7.51
C PHE A 14 -4.15 -14.74 -6.23
N ASP A 15 -4.55 -15.40 -5.15
CA ASP A 15 -4.62 -14.78 -3.83
C ASP A 15 -3.23 -14.72 -3.20
N LEU A 16 -2.68 -13.53 -3.01
CA LEU A 16 -1.38 -13.33 -2.39
C LEU A 16 -1.30 -13.89 -0.97
N THR A 17 -2.43 -14.06 -0.28
CA THR A 17 -2.48 -14.67 1.04
C THR A 17 -2.37 -16.20 0.99
N ASP A 18 -2.44 -16.82 -0.18
CA ASP A 18 -2.04 -18.20 -0.38
C ASP A 18 -0.50 -18.28 -0.50
N ILE A 19 0.10 -18.57 0.64
CA ILE A 19 1.57 -18.60 0.79
C ILE A 19 2.22 -19.64 -0.12
N THR A 20 1.54 -20.74 -0.38
CA THR A 20 2.05 -21.81 -1.26
C THR A 20 2.14 -21.29 -2.69
N LEU A 21 1.04 -20.74 -3.21
CA LEU A 21 1.01 -20.18 -4.56
C LEU A 21 1.96 -18.98 -4.71
N LEU A 22 2.11 -18.14 -3.68
CA LEU A 22 3.06 -17.03 -3.71
C LEU A 22 4.51 -17.53 -3.84
N ASN A 23 4.91 -18.56 -3.09
CA ASN A 23 6.25 -19.13 -3.20
C ASN A 23 6.48 -19.78 -4.57
N GLU A 24 5.53 -20.56 -5.07
CA GLU A 24 5.61 -21.20 -6.40
C GLU A 24 5.78 -20.13 -7.49
N TRP A 25 5.00 -19.07 -7.43
CA TRP A 25 5.07 -17.94 -8.37
C TRP A 25 6.43 -17.23 -8.33
N LEU A 26 6.99 -16.99 -7.14
CA LEU A 26 8.31 -16.36 -7.00
C LEU A 26 9.41 -17.22 -7.61
N GLU A 27 9.36 -18.55 -7.43
CA GLU A 27 10.33 -19.47 -8.00
C GLU A 27 10.20 -19.63 -9.53
N GLU A 28 8.99 -19.47 -10.06
CA GLU A 28 8.71 -19.53 -11.50
C GLU A 28 9.17 -18.24 -12.21
N ILE A 29 8.72 -17.09 -11.74
CA ILE A 29 8.94 -15.78 -12.39
C ILE A 29 10.34 -15.22 -12.11
N LYS A 30 10.90 -15.51 -10.93
CA LYS A 30 12.24 -15.05 -10.49
C LYS A 30 12.43 -13.54 -10.64
N PRO A 31 11.56 -12.73 -10.02
CA PRO A 31 11.62 -11.28 -10.17
C PRO A 31 12.87 -10.69 -9.50
N ASP A 32 13.54 -9.75 -10.19
CA ASP A 32 14.63 -8.94 -9.63
C ASP A 32 14.11 -7.79 -8.77
N VAL A 33 12.89 -7.31 -9.07
CA VAL A 33 12.23 -6.20 -8.37
C VAL A 33 10.77 -6.54 -8.14
N ILE A 34 10.30 -6.36 -6.92
CA ILE A 34 8.88 -6.45 -6.58
C ILE A 34 8.40 -5.08 -6.09
N ILE A 35 7.28 -4.60 -6.67
CA ILE A 35 6.55 -3.42 -6.16
C ILE A 35 5.28 -3.95 -5.48
N HIS A 36 5.28 -3.96 -4.16
CA HIS A 36 4.17 -4.51 -3.38
C HIS A 36 3.11 -3.43 -3.09
N CYS A 37 2.08 -3.38 -3.95
CA CYS A 37 0.96 -2.45 -3.86
C CYS A 37 -0.30 -3.07 -3.21
N ALA A 38 -0.31 -4.40 -2.98
CA ALA A 38 -1.49 -5.07 -2.45
C ALA A 38 -1.73 -4.69 -0.98
N ALA A 39 -2.93 -4.21 -0.69
CA ALA A 39 -3.33 -3.85 0.67
C ALA A 39 -4.85 -3.89 0.85
N ILE A 40 -5.29 -4.15 2.08
CA ILE A 40 -6.64 -3.81 2.55
C ILE A 40 -6.58 -2.36 3.00
N VAL A 41 -7.15 -1.44 2.21
CA VAL A 41 -7.07 0.01 2.46
C VAL A 41 -8.21 0.55 3.31
N ASN A 42 -9.28 -0.24 3.51
CA ASN A 42 -10.40 0.14 4.36
C ASN A 42 -9.99 -0.06 5.82
N VAL A 43 -10.00 1.02 6.60
CA VAL A 43 -9.56 1.02 8.01
C VAL A 43 -10.46 0.15 8.87
N ASP A 44 -11.79 0.26 8.71
CA ASP A 44 -12.76 -0.51 9.49
C ASP A 44 -12.62 -2.01 9.18
N ALA A 45 -12.45 -2.38 7.91
CA ALA A 45 -12.19 -3.76 7.51
C ALA A 45 -10.87 -4.31 8.10
N CYS A 46 -9.88 -3.46 8.34
CA CYS A 46 -8.64 -3.87 9.02
C CYS A 46 -8.84 -4.03 10.54
N GLU A 47 -9.70 -3.21 11.17
CA GLU A 47 -10.05 -3.39 12.58
C GLU A 47 -10.86 -4.67 12.81
N ASP A 48 -11.82 -4.96 11.92
CA ASP A 48 -12.65 -6.18 12.00
C ASP A 48 -11.87 -7.45 11.63
N GLY A 49 -10.83 -7.34 10.78
CA GLY A 49 -10.05 -8.45 10.25
C GLY A 49 -8.54 -8.26 10.37
N VAL A 50 -8.04 -7.93 11.57
CA VAL A 50 -6.60 -7.69 11.83
C VAL A 50 -5.71 -8.85 11.36
N GLU A 51 -6.17 -10.09 11.50
CA GLU A 51 -5.44 -11.28 11.07
C GLU A 51 -5.23 -11.28 9.55
N MET A 52 -6.28 -11.01 8.76
CA MET A 52 -6.19 -10.94 7.30
C MET A 52 -5.32 -9.76 6.85
N ALA A 53 -5.45 -8.60 7.50
CA ALA A 53 -4.60 -7.45 7.23
C ALA A 53 -3.13 -7.76 7.54
N THR A 54 -2.84 -8.44 8.65
CA THR A 54 -1.49 -8.89 9.01
C THR A 54 -0.95 -9.87 7.98
N ARG A 55 -1.76 -10.85 7.57
CA ARG A 55 -1.38 -11.83 6.56
C ARG A 55 -0.98 -11.16 5.24
N LEU A 56 -1.81 -10.23 4.75
CA LEU A 56 -1.55 -9.54 3.49
C LEU A 56 -0.42 -8.50 3.59
N HIS A 57 -0.36 -7.70 4.67
CA HIS A 57 0.60 -6.60 4.77
C HIS A 57 1.97 -7.01 5.32
N VAL A 58 2.03 -8.12 6.08
CA VAL A 58 3.25 -8.50 6.80
C VAL A 58 3.77 -9.86 6.34
N GLU A 59 2.94 -10.92 6.37
CA GLU A 59 3.41 -12.27 6.06
C GLU A 59 3.81 -12.43 4.60
N THR A 60 2.98 -11.92 3.66
CA THR A 60 3.32 -11.92 2.23
C THR A 60 4.58 -11.09 1.98
N THR A 61 4.68 -9.91 2.62
CA THR A 61 5.87 -9.06 2.55
C THR A 61 7.12 -9.81 3.02
N LYS A 62 7.01 -10.58 4.11
CA LYS A 62 8.14 -11.37 4.63
C LYS A 62 8.60 -12.44 3.64
N ILE A 63 7.68 -13.10 2.95
CA ILE A 63 8.01 -14.10 1.92
C ILE A 63 8.74 -13.43 0.76
N MET A 64 8.21 -12.34 0.22
CA MET A 64 8.84 -11.56 -0.85
C MET A 64 10.22 -11.06 -0.43
N THR A 65 10.35 -10.55 0.80
CA THR A 65 11.60 -10.07 1.37
C THR A 65 12.65 -11.18 1.44
N ASN A 66 12.29 -12.35 1.98
CA ASN A 66 13.21 -13.48 2.10
C ASN A 66 13.69 -13.96 0.72
N TYR A 67 12.78 -14.06 -0.26
CA TYR A 67 13.12 -14.43 -1.62
C TYR A 67 14.10 -13.43 -2.26
N LEU A 68 13.79 -12.13 -2.18
CA LEU A 68 14.60 -11.08 -2.79
C LEU A 68 15.96 -10.90 -2.11
N ASP A 69 16.04 -11.06 -0.79
CA ASP A 69 17.31 -11.01 -0.06
C ASP A 69 18.26 -12.13 -0.50
N ALA A 70 17.73 -13.37 -0.64
CA ALA A 70 18.48 -14.52 -1.12
C ALA A 70 18.97 -14.36 -2.57
N ASN A 71 18.25 -13.60 -3.40
CA ASN A 71 18.54 -13.40 -4.82
C ASN A 71 19.12 -11.99 -5.13
N ASN A 72 19.50 -11.21 -4.11
CA ASN A 72 20.01 -9.83 -4.24
C ASN A 72 19.04 -8.89 -5.00
N GLY A 73 17.75 -9.18 -4.94
CA GLY A 73 16.68 -8.39 -5.56
C GLY A 73 16.28 -7.17 -4.73
N LYS A 74 15.26 -6.44 -5.18
CA LYS A 74 14.75 -5.21 -4.54
C LYS A 74 13.27 -5.32 -4.22
N LEU A 75 12.86 -4.94 -3.00
CA LEU A 75 11.47 -4.77 -2.62
C LEU A 75 11.12 -3.28 -2.45
N ILE A 76 10.10 -2.84 -3.17
CA ILE A 76 9.48 -1.53 -2.99
C ILE A 76 8.09 -1.76 -2.37
N TYR A 77 7.93 -1.33 -1.13
CA TYR A 77 6.69 -1.47 -0.37
C TYR A 77 5.92 -0.16 -0.36
N ILE A 78 4.71 -0.15 -0.92
CA ILE A 78 3.85 1.02 -0.88
C ILE A 78 3.18 1.10 0.48
N SER A 79 3.66 2.04 1.30
CA SER A 79 3.13 2.34 2.63
C SER A 79 2.22 3.58 2.58
N THR A 80 2.00 4.23 3.71
CA THR A 80 1.04 5.31 3.88
C THR A 80 1.58 6.36 4.85
N ASP A 81 1.15 7.61 4.73
CA ASP A 81 1.34 8.68 5.68
C ASP A 81 0.59 8.44 7.02
N SER A 82 -0.45 7.61 7.00
CA SER A 82 -1.24 7.22 8.19
C SER A 82 -0.43 6.45 9.24
N VAL A 83 0.84 6.12 8.97
CA VAL A 83 1.77 5.58 9.98
C VAL A 83 2.07 6.59 11.10
N PHE A 84 1.80 7.86 10.89
CA PHE A 84 1.97 8.93 11.87
C PHE A 84 0.66 9.26 12.59
N ASP A 85 0.76 9.84 13.80
CA ASP A 85 -0.39 10.15 14.65
C ASP A 85 -1.00 11.55 14.45
N GLY A 86 -0.41 12.37 13.56
CA GLY A 86 -0.89 13.71 13.27
C GLY A 86 -0.66 14.77 14.38
N LYS A 87 0.09 14.44 15.45
CA LYS A 87 0.27 15.35 16.60
C LYS A 87 1.41 16.35 16.44
N LYS A 88 2.29 16.13 15.47
CA LYS A 88 3.38 17.05 15.17
C LYS A 88 2.83 18.29 14.46
N GLN A 89 3.25 19.49 14.88
CA GLN A 89 2.85 20.76 14.25
C GLN A 89 3.56 21.00 12.92
N ASP A 90 4.79 20.49 12.78
CA ASP A 90 5.56 20.58 11.55
C ASP A 90 5.32 19.34 10.66
N PRO A 91 5.60 19.40 9.35
CA PRO A 91 5.53 18.24 8.48
C PRO A 91 6.38 17.08 9.01
N TYR A 92 5.87 15.85 8.84
CA TYR A 92 6.65 14.64 9.12
C TYR A 92 7.73 14.42 8.06
N SER A 93 8.81 13.82 8.48
CA SER A 93 9.95 13.42 7.64
C SER A 93 10.18 11.91 7.74
N GLU A 94 11.04 11.39 6.89
CA GLU A 94 11.40 9.96 6.88
C GLU A 94 12.05 9.51 8.19
N GLY A 95 12.71 10.42 8.91
CA GLY A 95 13.35 10.14 10.20
C GLY A 95 12.43 10.14 11.41
N ASP A 96 11.18 10.61 11.25
CA ASP A 96 10.22 10.62 12.35
C ASP A 96 9.73 9.21 12.69
N ILE A 97 9.56 8.94 13.97
CA ILE A 97 9.15 7.63 14.47
C ILE A 97 7.65 7.45 14.21
N PRO A 98 7.24 6.38 13.48
CA PRO A 98 5.81 6.06 13.30
C PRO A 98 5.10 5.82 14.62
N ASN A 99 3.88 6.37 14.76
CA ASN A 99 2.98 6.14 15.88
C ASN A 99 1.55 5.84 15.37
N PRO A 100 1.32 4.65 14.76
CA PRO A 100 0.08 4.32 14.10
C PRO A 100 -1.08 4.17 15.08
N LEU A 101 -2.23 4.78 14.73
CA LEU A 101 -3.40 4.84 15.62
C LEU A 101 -4.41 3.70 15.40
N ASN A 102 -4.41 3.05 14.23
CA ASN A 102 -5.37 2.02 13.84
C ASN A 102 -4.69 0.74 13.33
N ALA A 103 -5.46 -0.34 13.17
CA ALA A 103 -4.96 -1.64 12.72
C ALA A 103 -4.34 -1.59 11.32
N TYR A 104 -4.94 -0.83 10.38
CA TYR A 104 -4.39 -0.62 9.06
C TYR A 104 -2.96 -0.06 9.15
N ALA A 105 -2.80 1.07 9.81
CA ALA A 105 -1.50 1.73 9.94
C ALA A 105 -0.48 0.88 10.72
N LYS A 106 -0.91 0.15 11.78
CA LYS A 106 -0.04 -0.77 12.54
C LYS A 106 0.50 -1.90 11.65
N THR A 107 -0.35 -2.51 10.84
CA THR A 107 0.08 -3.58 9.93
C THR A 107 0.95 -3.04 8.80
N LYS A 108 0.71 -1.82 8.31
CA LYS A 108 1.58 -1.15 7.32
C LYS A 108 2.98 -0.87 7.91
N VAL A 109 3.07 -0.33 9.13
CA VAL A 109 4.37 -0.15 9.84
C VAL A 109 5.10 -1.47 10.04
N ALA A 110 4.38 -2.54 10.35
CA ALA A 110 4.99 -3.87 10.48
C ALA A 110 5.55 -4.37 9.14
N GLY A 111 4.84 -4.15 8.02
CA GLY A 111 5.33 -4.44 6.66
C GLY A 111 6.55 -3.60 6.28
N GLU A 112 6.58 -2.29 6.64
CA GLU A 112 7.76 -1.44 6.46
C GLU A 112 9.00 -2.03 7.15
N LYS A 113 8.86 -2.44 8.43
CA LYS A 113 9.96 -3.03 9.20
C LYS A 113 10.51 -4.30 8.54
N VAL A 114 9.65 -5.14 8.02
CA VAL A 114 10.03 -6.34 7.26
C VAL A 114 10.79 -5.95 5.99
N THR A 115 10.23 -5.01 5.20
CA THR A 115 10.88 -4.54 3.97
C THR A 115 12.26 -3.95 4.23
N LEU A 116 12.38 -3.10 5.24
CA LEU A 116 13.63 -2.41 5.57
C LEU A 116 14.67 -3.31 6.28
N SER A 117 14.35 -4.58 6.56
CA SER A 117 15.31 -5.54 7.12
C SER A 117 16.34 -6.03 6.11
N ILE A 118 16.10 -5.86 4.80
CA ILE A 118 17.04 -6.22 3.74
C ILE A 118 17.70 -4.99 3.13
N LYS A 119 18.90 -5.16 2.59
CA LYS A 119 19.72 -4.09 2.02
C LYS A 119 19.02 -3.28 0.93
N ASN A 120 18.25 -3.97 0.07
CA ASN A 120 17.59 -3.38 -1.09
C ASN A 120 16.08 -3.18 -0.85
N GLY A 121 15.65 -3.08 0.41
CA GLY A 121 14.27 -2.76 0.77
C GLY A 121 14.02 -1.25 0.77
N LEU A 122 12.88 -0.82 0.22
CA LEU A 122 12.42 0.56 0.20
C LEU A 122 10.95 0.62 0.60
N ALA A 123 10.60 1.43 1.58
CA ALA A 123 9.22 1.72 1.95
C ALA A 123 8.86 3.16 1.53
N LEU A 124 7.80 3.32 0.75
CA LEU A 124 7.28 4.61 0.29
C LEU A 124 6.00 4.95 1.06
N ARG A 125 6.06 5.98 1.91
CA ARG A 125 4.91 6.52 2.65
C ARG A 125 4.21 7.55 1.80
N VAL A 126 3.22 7.10 1.02
CA VAL A 126 2.54 7.92 0.02
C VAL A 126 1.05 8.04 0.32
N ASN A 127 0.46 9.15 -0.11
CA ASN A 127 -0.97 9.36 -0.19
C ASN A 127 -1.31 9.67 -1.65
N ILE A 128 -1.69 8.63 -2.39
CA ILE A 128 -1.90 8.73 -3.83
C ILE A 128 -3.31 9.26 -4.11
N ILE A 129 -3.40 10.34 -4.88
CA ILE A 129 -4.64 10.91 -5.39
C ILE A 129 -4.68 10.78 -6.92
N GLY A 130 -5.86 10.54 -7.47
CA GLY A 130 -6.03 10.43 -8.92
C GLY A 130 -7.36 9.84 -9.32
N TRP A 131 -7.46 9.54 -10.60
CA TRP A 131 -8.66 8.97 -11.22
C TRP A 131 -8.63 7.45 -11.12
N THR A 132 -9.79 6.87 -10.88
CA THR A 132 -9.93 5.40 -10.83
C THR A 132 -10.43 4.86 -12.16
N GLN A 133 -10.14 3.60 -12.42
CA GLN A 133 -10.79 2.87 -13.51
C GLN A 133 -12.24 2.50 -13.13
N GLU A 134 -13.06 2.12 -14.10
CA GLU A 134 -14.46 1.78 -13.94
C GLU A 134 -14.77 0.91 -12.71
N GLY A 135 -15.84 1.25 -12.01
CA GLY A 135 -16.38 0.49 -10.87
C GLY A 135 -15.87 0.90 -9.48
N ARG A 136 -15.04 1.92 -9.38
CA ARG A 136 -14.62 2.53 -8.11
C ARG A 136 -14.68 4.05 -8.22
N THR A 137 -14.76 4.73 -7.08
CA THR A 137 -14.71 6.19 -7.02
C THR A 137 -13.56 6.57 -6.10
N SER A 138 -12.59 7.34 -6.59
CA SER A 138 -11.52 7.90 -5.77
C SER A 138 -12.05 9.06 -4.92
N PHE A 139 -11.26 9.47 -3.93
CA PHE A 139 -11.58 10.65 -3.12
C PHE A 139 -11.73 11.91 -4.00
N ALA A 140 -10.84 12.10 -4.99
CA ALA A 140 -10.90 13.22 -5.91
C ALA A 140 -12.17 13.22 -6.78
N GLU A 141 -12.52 12.05 -7.33
CA GLU A 141 -13.74 11.88 -8.14
C GLU A 141 -15.00 12.09 -7.30
N TRP A 142 -15.03 11.57 -6.06
CA TRP A 142 -16.13 11.76 -5.14
C TRP A 142 -16.33 13.25 -4.82
N MET A 143 -15.26 13.99 -4.52
CA MET A 143 -15.34 15.43 -4.27
C MET A 143 -15.83 16.19 -5.49
N LEU A 144 -15.22 15.94 -6.66
CA LEU A 144 -15.61 16.61 -7.90
C LEU A 144 -17.07 16.37 -8.24
N LYS A 145 -17.51 15.11 -8.18
CA LYS A 145 -18.90 14.74 -8.44
C LYS A 145 -19.86 15.46 -7.48
N SER A 146 -19.54 15.47 -6.19
CA SER A 146 -20.37 16.13 -5.19
C SER A 146 -20.48 17.64 -5.43
N LEU A 147 -19.39 18.29 -5.86
CA LEU A 147 -19.42 19.72 -6.23
C LEU A 147 -20.29 19.98 -7.47
N ILE A 148 -20.18 19.14 -8.51
CA ILE A 148 -20.99 19.24 -9.72
C ILE A 148 -22.47 19.05 -9.39
N ASP A 149 -22.79 18.03 -8.58
CA ASP A 149 -24.16 17.68 -8.21
C ASP A 149 -24.72 18.56 -7.10
N SER A 150 -23.95 19.55 -6.61
CA SER A 150 -24.30 20.41 -5.47
C SER A 150 -24.72 19.61 -4.22
N THR A 151 -24.10 18.43 -4.02
CA THR A 151 -24.36 17.57 -2.86
C THR A 151 -23.53 18.06 -1.67
N PRO A 152 -24.11 18.24 -0.47
CA PRO A 152 -23.36 18.63 0.71
C PRO A 152 -22.28 17.61 1.05
N LEU A 153 -21.07 18.11 1.35
CA LEU A 153 -19.93 17.32 1.78
C LEU A 153 -19.66 17.53 3.27
N ASN A 154 -19.47 16.42 4.00
CA ASN A 154 -18.91 16.45 5.34
C ASN A 154 -17.43 16.10 5.27
N LEU A 155 -16.59 17.11 5.45
CA LEU A 155 -15.13 16.96 5.38
C LEU A 155 -14.52 17.21 6.76
N PHE A 156 -13.40 16.53 7.03
CA PHE A 156 -12.57 16.84 8.19
C PHE A 156 -11.85 18.17 7.96
N HIS A 157 -11.74 18.99 9.00
CA HIS A 157 -11.07 20.30 8.94
C HIS A 157 -9.68 20.27 9.60
N ASP A 158 -9.34 19.17 10.23
CA ASP A 158 -8.14 18.93 11.04
C ASP A 158 -7.27 17.78 10.52
N VAL A 159 -7.55 17.30 9.31
CA VAL A 159 -6.74 16.26 8.65
C VAL A 159 -5.92 16.90 7.53
N TYR A 160 -4.61 16.80 7.65
CA TYR A 160 -3.64 17.33 6.69
C TYR A 160 -2.86 16.17 6.08
N PHE A 161 -2.70 16.18 4.77
CA PHE A 161 -1.94 15.18 4.03
C PHE A 161 -1.25 15.82 2.80
N SER A 162 -0.20 15.17 2.32
CA SER A 162 0.52 15.59 1.12
C SER A 162 0.22 14.60 -0.01
N PRO A 163 -0.76 14.90 -0.88
CA PRO A 163 -1.11 14.00 -1.97
C PRO A 163 -0.06 14.04 -3.08
N LEU A 164 0.16 12.87 -3.70
CA LEU A 164 0.96 12.70 -4.91
C LEU A 164 0.08 12.15 -6.03
N THR A 165 0.32 12.56 -7.25
CA THR A 165 -0.28 11.91 -8.42
C THR A 165 0.52 10.67 -8.80
N VAL A 166 -0.03 9.80 -9.65
CA VAL A 166 0.69 8.60 -10.12
C VAL A 166 1.87 8.96 -11.03
N GLU A 167 1.84 10.16 -11.63
CA GLU A 167 2.89 10.66 -12.52
C GLU A 167 4.09 11.25 -11.76
N GLU A 168 3.93 11.59 -10.49
CA GLU A 168 4.99 12.08 -9.60
C GLU A 168 5.78 10.94 -8.99
#